data_d0d5d76b2322c0b4ca63815affd0fff5
#
_entry.id   d0d5d76b2322c0b4ca63815affd0fff5
#
_cell.length_a   1.000
_cell.length_b   1.000
_cell.length_c   1.000
_cell.angle_alpha   90.00
_cell.angle_beta   90.00
_cell.angle_gamma   90.00
#
_symmetry.space_group_name_H-M   'P 1'
#
loop_
_entity.id
_entity.type
_entity.pdbx_description
1 polymer ?
#
loop_
_entity_poly.entity_id
_entity_poly.type
_entity_poly.pdbx_seq_one_letter_code
_entity_poly.pdbx_strand_id
1 'polypeptide(L)'
;MPCRETRQAKFISRRCGSNSASRSRPIPRRDPKTRLARFEFRSDKNCPATVCRDRLRVRCVSPQPESIEEIAFMKTTKLSLLAAAAALCLLSSQAAFAQKKYDTGASDTEIKIGNVEAYSGPASAYGVIGKTEEAYFKMINDQGGINGRKINWISYDDGYSPPKTVEQIRKLIESDEVFLVFNALGTPTQTAVQKYHNAKKVPQLFLATGASKWNDPKDFPWTMGFQPSYRVEARIFGKYILKAKPDAKVAIFYANDDFGKDYLVGLKEVLDKSSVKIVAEESYETTEPSIDSHIVKLKDTGADVFVNISTPKFAAQAIKKIAELGWKPMQVMTDVSISIGAVMKPAGLEASEGVLSAGYLKDASDPQWKNDEGMKKFMAFAEKYMPGANLSDANLVYGYAAAQTMVQVLKQAGDNLTRENVMKQAASLKDFTPDTLIPGIRINTSATDFAPVEQLKMMQFKNGQWELFGDIISAETGG
;
A
#
# COMPACT_ATOMS: atom_id res chain seq x y z
N MET A 1 -59.15 22.34 -9.58
CA MET A 1 -59.62 22.98 -10.85
C MET A 1 -58.76 24.15 -11.17
N PRO A 2 -58.37 24.42 -12.41
CA PRO A 2 -57.95 23.54 -13.49
C PRO A 2 -56.48 23.83 -13.91
N CYS A 3 -55.80 22.89 -14.48
CA CYS A 3 -55.58 22.47 -15.89
C CYS A 3 -54.53 23.22 -16.69
N ARG A 4 -53.61 22.40 -17.20
CA ARG A 4 -52.94 22.41 -18.56
C ARG A 4 -51.91 23.55 -18.84
N GLU A 5 -50.78 23.26 -19.49
CA GLU A 5 -50.59 22.60 -20.77
C GLU A 5 -49.12 22.17 -21.01
N THR A 6 -49.00 21.10 -21.70
CA THR A 6 -47.83 20.50 -22.36
C THR A 6 -47.37 21.29 -23.59
N ARG A 7 -46.06 21.29 -23.87
CA ARG A 7 -45.55 21.47 -25.26
C ARG A 7 -44.34 20.53 -25.52
N GLN A 8 -44.62 19.60 -26.42
CA GLN A 8 -43.66 18.87 -27.24
C GLN A 8 -43.17 19.75 -28.38
N ALA A 9 -41.94 19.61 -28.82
CA ALA A 9 -41.44 19.91 -30.17
C ALA A 9 -40.20 19.05 -30.42
N LYS A 10 -40.32 17.99 -31.14
CA LYS A 10 -40.17 17.70 -32.59
C LYS A 10 -38.72 17.84 -33.10
N PHE A 11 -38.23 16.62 -33.40
CA PHE A 11 -37.21 16.20 -34.38
C PHE A 11 -37.06 17.17 -35.60
N ILE A 12 -35.80 17.40 -36.00
CA ILE A 12 -35.42 17.56 -37.41
C ILE A 12 -34.05 16.84 -37.63
N SER A 13 -34.13 15.80 -38.48
CA SER A 13 -32.98 15.15 -39.11
C SER A 13 -32.53 15.95 -40.32
N ARG A 14 -31.24 16.08 -40.56
CA ARG A 14 -30.69 16.31 -41.89
C ARG A 14 -29.47 15.39 -42.14
N ARG A 15 -29.67 14.53 -43.14
CA ARG A 15 -28.61 13.84 -43.90
C ARG A 15 -28.04 14.78 -44.97
N CYS A 16 -26.75 14.64 -45.22
CA CYS A 16 -26.03 14.77 -46.51
C CYS A 16 -24.57 14.47 -46.11
N GLY A 17 -23.81 13.55 -46.63
CA GLY A 17 -23.69 12.95 -47.95
C GLY A 17 -22.46 13.49 -48.63
N SER A 18 -21.33 12.78 -48.68
CA SER A 18 -20.56 12.48 -49.90
C SER A 18 -19.08 12.13 -49.58
N ASN A 19 -18.73 10.95 -49.95
CA ASN A 19 -17.52 10.42 -50.62
C ASN A 19 -16.22 11.23 -50.62
N SER A 20 -15.14 10.61 -50.19
CA SER A 20 -13.98 10.44 -51.06
C SER A 20 -13.08 9.28 -50.61
N ALA A 21 -12.81 8.43 -51.59
CA ALA A 21 -11.93 7.25 -51.51
C ALA A 21 -10.46 7.66 -51.55
N SER A 22 -9.59 6.99 -50.84
CA SER A 22 -8.20 6.77 -51.31
C SER A 22 -7.53 5.58 -50.60
N ARG A 23 -7.39 4.55 -51.39
CA ARG A 23 -6.21 3.68 -51.63
C ARG A 23 -5.54 3.06 -50.42
N SER A 24 -5.83 1.79 -50.24
CA SER A 24 -5.04 0.74 -49.62
C SER A 24 -3.72 0.52 -50.35
N ARG A 25 -2.62 0.42 -49.62
CA ARG A 25 -1.37 -0.24 -50.06
C ARG A 25 -1.15 -1.51 -49.26
N PRO A 26 -0.70 -2.63 -49.89
CA PRO A 26 -0.60 -3.93 -49.26
C PRO A 26 0.71 -4.12 -48.49
N ILE A 27 0.63 -4.87 -47.41
CA ILE A 27 1.75 -5.35 -46.57
C ILE A 27 2.41 -6.53 -47.26
N PRO A 28 3.75 -6.59 -47.42
CA PRO A 28 4.44 -7.80 -47.95
C PRO A 28 4.57 -8.86 -46.85
N ARG A 29 4.14 -10.07 -47.18
CA ARG A 29 4.41 -11.32 -46.46
C ARG A 29 5.91 -11.62 -46.55
N ARG A 30 6.54 -12.00 -45.43
CA ARG A 30 7.87 -12.62 -45.39
C ARG A 30 7.76 -14.10 -45.09
N ASP A 31 8.24 -14.88 -46.01
CA ASP A 31 8.44 -16.33 -45.91
C ASP A 31 9.60 -16.69 -44.97
N PRO A 32 9.56 -17.85 -44.30
CA PRO A 32 10.63 -18.35 -43.48
C PRO A 32 11.53 -19.32 -44.27
N LYS A 33 12.75 -18.93 -44.60
CA LYS A 33 13.80 -19.89 -44.99
C LYS A 33 15.16 -19.42 -44.47
N THR A 34 15.69 -20.23 -43.55
CA THR A 34 17.09 -20.74 -43.43
C THR A 34 18.24 -19.85 -43.86
N ARG A 35 19.15 -19.55 -42.90
CA ARG A 35 20.59 -19.50 -43.20
C ARG A 35 21.42 -20.00 -42.03
N LEU A 36 22.02 -21.16 -42.22
CA LEU A 36 23.18 -21.68 -41.50
C LEU A 36 24.39 -20.76 -41.75
N ALA A 37 25.02 -20.31 -40.69
CA ALA A 37 26.30 -19.63 -40.77
C ALA A 37 27.43 -20.67 -40.88
N ARG A 38 28.15 -20.63 -41.99
CA ARG A 38 29.35 -21.38 -42.28
C ARG A 38 30.54 -20.62 -41.70
N PHE A 39 31.29 -21.26 -40.84
CA PHE A 39 32.61 -20.78 -40.43
C PHE A 39 33.64 -21.21 -41.47
N GLU A 40 34.29 -20.25 -42.09
CA GLU A 40 35.45 -20.46 -42.95
C GLU A 40 36.74 -20.43 -42.12
N PHE A 41 37.51 -21.52 -42.23
CA PHE A 41 38.89 -21.59 -41.75
C PHE A 41 39.82 -20.95 -42.80
N ARG A 42 40.53 -19.92 -42.40
CA ARG A 42 41.65 -19.37 -43.17
C ARG A 42 42.93 -20.20 -42.92
N SER A 43 43.45 -20.81 -43.94
CA SER A 43 44.75 -21.46 -43.98
C SER A 43 45.81 -20.44 -44.34
N ASP A 44 46.81 -20.25 -43.49
CA ASP A 44 48.05 -19.60 -43.84
C ASP A 44 49.09 -20.67 -44.26
N LYS A 45 49.56 -20.51 -45.50
CA LYS A 45 50.67 -21.24 -46.07
C LYS A 45 51.95 -20.51 -45.69
N ASN A 46 52.90 -21.21 -45.10
CA ASN A 46 54.35 -21.12 -45.41
C ASN A 46 55.13 -21.92 -44.38
N CYS A 47 55.70 -23.00 -44.79
CA CYS A 47 57.06 -23.43 -44.41
C CYS A 47 57.59 -24.59 -45.27
N PRO A 48 58.88 -24.59 -45.57
CA PRO A 48 59.47 -25.42 -46.64
C PRO A 48 59.91 -26.76 -46.09
N ALA A 49 60.05 -27.67 -47.11
CA ALA A 49 60.52 -29.03 -46.98
C ALA A 49 62.00 -29.15 -46.62
N THR A 50 62.37 -30.14 -45.78
CA THR A 50 63.62 -30.92 -45.96
C THR A 50 63.53 -32.26 -45.20
N VAL A 51 63.59 -33.33 -45.99
CA VAL A 51 64.20 -34.65 -45.81
C VAL A 51 64.42 -35.23 -44.41
N CYS A 52 63.81 -36.39 -44.16
CA CYS A 52 64.56 -37.60 -43.77
C CYS A 52 63.71 -38.89 -43.91
N ARG A 53 64.23 -39.80 -44.70
CA ARG A 53 63.80 -41.19 -44.79
C ARG A 53 64.27 -41.90 -43.52
N ASP A 54 63.38 -42.63 -42.87
CA ASP A 54 63.75 -43.84 -42.18
C ASP A 54 62.60 -44.85 -42.05
N ARG A 55 62.99 -46.09 -42.24
CA ARG A 55 62.11 -47.26 -42.35
C ARG A 55 61.45 -47.63 -41.00
N LEU A 56 60.17 -47.68 -40.98
CA LEU A 56 59.44 -48.35 -39.89
C LEU A 56 58.94 -49.72 -40.33
N ARG A 57 59.58 -50.77 -39.75
CA ARG A 57 59.09 -52.16 -39.80
C ARG A 57 57.80 -52.26 -39.05
N VAL A 58 56.73 -52.60 -39.71
CA VAL A 58 55.47 -52.98 -39.08
C VAL A 58 55.62 -54.41 -38.53
N ARG A 59 55.62 -54.54 -37.16
CA ARG A 59 55.40 -55.82 -36.51
C ARG A 59 53.89 -56.00 -36.35
N CYS A 60 53.36 -57.03 -37.04
CA CYS A 60 52.00 -57.51 -36.73
C CYS A 60 52.02 -58.20 -35.35
N VAL A 61 51.38 -57.58 -34.41
CA VAL A 61 51.04 -58.21 -33.11
C VAL A 61 49.61 -58.70 -33.27
N SER A 62 49.43 -60.04 -33.16
CA SER A 62 48.13 -60.69 -33.14
C SER A 62 47.41 -60.30 -31.84
N PRO A 63 46.16 -59.96 -31.89
CA PRO A 63 45.40 -59.72 -30.65
C PRO A 63 45.16 -61.03 -29.91
N GLN A 64 45.57 -61.07 -28.67
CA GLN A 64 45.16 -62.15 -27.76
C GLN A 64 43.67 -61.97 -27.41
N PRO A 65 42.91 -63.05 -27.26
CA PRO A 65 41.48 -62.93 -26.88
C PRO A 65 41.37 -62.52 -25.43
N GLU A 66 40.84 -61.33 -25.21
CA GLU A 66 40.39 -60.92 -23.87
C GLU A 66 39.30 -61.88 -23.40
N SER A 67 39.44 -62.32 -22.16
CA SER A 67 38.52 -63.29 -21.53
C SER A 67 37.09 -62.73 -21.42
N ILE A 68 36.10 -63.55 -21.77
CA ILE A 68 34.66 -63.19 -21.77
C ILE A 68 34.19 -62.70 -20.40
N GLU A 69 34.90 -63.02 -19.31
CA GLU A 69 34.60 -62.60 -17.98
C GLU A 69 34.84 -61.11 -17.68
N GLU A 70 35.90 -60.50 -18.27
CA GLU A 70 36.15 -59.05 -18.08
C GLU A 70 35.10 -58.14 -18.77
N ILE A 71 34.61 -58.58 -19.94
CA ILE A 71 33.58 -57.82 -20.67
C ILE A 71 32.21 -57.88 -19.94
N ALA A 72 31.92 -59.00 -19.26
CA ALA A 72 30.69 -59.12 -18.46
C ALA A 72 30.75 -58.25 -17.21
N PHE A 73 31.91 -58.18 -16.53
CA PHE A 73 32.08 -57.36 -15.32
C PHE A 73 32.00 -55.83 -15.60
N MET A 74 32.59 -55.38 -16.71
CA MET A 74 32.50 -53.96 -17.14
C MET A 74 31.10 -53.54 -17.57
N LYS A 75 30.29 -54.43 -18.14
CA LYS A 75 28.88 -54.16 -18.50
C LYS A 75 27.98 -54.06 -17.30
N THR A 76 28.17 -54.94 -16.30
CA THR A 76 27.36 -54.94 -15.06
C THR A 76 27.67 -53.73 -14.19
N THR A 77 28.94 -53.31 -14.06
CA THR A 77 29.32 -52.10 -13.32
C THR A 77 28.81 -50.81 -13.96
N LYS A 78 28.81 -50.69 -15.30
CA LYS A 78 28.23 -49.53 -16.01
C LYS A 78 26.69 -49.47 -15.87
N LEU A 79 26.02 -50.62 -15.87
CA LEU A 79 24.58 -50.70 -15.72
C LEU A 79 24.17 -50.34 -14.28
N SER A 80 24.95 -50.75 -13.27
CA SER A 80 24.74 -50.43 -11.85
C SER A 80 24.94 -48.91 -11.56
N LEU A 81 25.93 -48.29 -12.18
CA LEU A 81 26.19 -46.84 -12.09
C LEU A 81 25.09 -46.01 -12.73
N LEU A 82 24.59 -46.45 -13.90
CA LEU A 82 23.43 -45.78 -14.55
C LEU A 82 22.16 -45.95 -13.75
N ALA A 83 21.90 -47.09 -13.16
CA ALA A 83 20.74 -47.32 -12.28
C ALA A 83 20.84 -46.50 -10.98
N ALA A 84 22.04 -46.37 -10.38
CA ALA A 84 22.25 -45.52 -9.21
C ALA A 84 22.09 -44.01 -9.54
N ALA A 85 22.57 -43.55 -10.70
CA ALA A 85 22.37 -42.18 -11.13
C ALA A 85 20.89 -41.87 -11.44
N ALA A 86 20.17 -42.80 -12.06
CA ALA A 86 18.73 -42.66 -12.30
C ALA A 86 17.92 -42.66 -10.99
N ALA A 87 18.30 -43.47 -10.00
CA ALA A 87 17.69 -43.48 -8.66
C ALA A 87 17.97 -42.19 -7.89
N LEU A 88 19.20 -41.61 -8.00
CA LEU A 88 19.52 -40.31 -7.40
C LEU A 88 18.73 -39.17 -8.06
N CYS A 89 18.51 -39.17 -9.38
CA CYS A 89 17.68 -38.20 -10.11
C CYS A 89 16.20 -38.33 -9.74
N LEU A 90 15.71 -39.53 -9.47
CA LEU A 90 14.31 -39.73 -9.01
C LEU A 90 14.10 -39.32 -7.55
N LEU A 91 15.10 -39.46 -6.69
CA LEU A 91 15.07 -38.99 -5.32
C LEU A 91 15.22 -37.47 -5.21
N SER A 92 15.95 -36.82 -6.11
CA SER A 92 16.08 -35.36 -6.14
C SER A 92 14.84 -34.66 -6.69
N SER A 93 13.99 -35.33 -7.46
CA SER A 93 12.73 -34.76 -7.96
C SER A 93 11.58 -34.75 -6.91
N GLN A 94 11.71 -35.44 -5.80
CA GLN A 94 10.73 -35.39 -4.71
C GLN A 94 10.98 -34.27 -3.68
N ALA A 95 12.13 -33.60 -3.74
CA ALA A 95 12.49 -32.58 -2.74
C ALA A 95 11.94 -31.17 -3.01
N ALA A 96 11.15 -30.95 -4.07
CA ALA A 96 10.74 -29.59 -4.48
C ALA A 96 9.22 -29.31 -4.43
N PHE A 97 8.41 -30.22 -3.95
CA PHE A 97 7.03 -29.86 -3.62
C PHE A 97 6.99 -29.39 -2.16
N ALA A 98 7.27 -28.11 -1.93
CA ALA A 98 6.89 -27.48 -0.67
C ALA A 98 5.40 -27.79 -0.46
N GLN A 99 5.09 -28.56 0.58
CA GLN A 99 3.71 -28.98 0.87
C GLN A 99 2.89 -27.70 1.09
N LYS A 100 1.92 -27.45 0.21
CA LYS A 100 0.98 -26.34 0.34
C LYS A 100 0.29 -26.43 1.69
N LYS A 101 0.23 -25.31 2.41
CA LYS A 101 -0.42 -25.22 3.73
C LYS A 101 -1.40 -24.09 3.73
N TYR A 102 -2.63 -24.36 4.15
CA TYR A 102 -3.71 -23.39 4.16
C TYR A 102 -4.44 -23.41 5.49
N ASP A 103 -4.68 -22.19 6.04
CA ASP A 103 -5.69 -21.99 7.06
C ASP A 103 -7.03 -21.63 6.44
N THR A 104 -8.08 -21.58 7.26
CA THR A 104 -9.43 -21.16 6.84
C THR A 104 -9.38 -19.86 6.05
N GLY A 105 -10.09 -19.81 4.93
CA GLY A 105 -10.17 -18.66 4.03
C GLY A 105 -9.09 -18.62 2.95
N ALA A 106 -8.17 -19.60 2.92
CA ALA A 106 -7.20 -19.77 1.84
C ALA A 106 -7.31 -21.15 1.19
N SER A 107 -7.03 -21.23 -0.12
CA SER A 107 -7.07 -22.45 -0.90
C SER A 107 -6.11 -22.41 -2.09
N ASP A 108 -6.13 -23.42 -2.95
CA ASP A 108 -5.38 -23.45 -4.21
C ASP A 108 -5.82 -22.37 -5.22
N THR A 109 -7.04 -21.87 -5.10
CA THR A 109 -7.65 -20.99 -6.10
C THR A 109 -8.06 -19.63 -5.56
N GLU A 110 -8.20 -19.49 -4.23
CA GLU A 110 -8.79 -18.32 -3.59
C GLU A 110 -8.09 -17.93 -2.29
N ILE A 111 -8.06 -16.62 -2.00
CA ILE A 111 -7.71 -16.04 -0.70
C ILE A 111 -8.83 -15.07 -0.33
N LYS A 112 -9.59 -15.38 0.73
CA LYS A 112 -10.66 -14.51 1.25
C LYS A 112 -10.09 -13.46 2.18
N ILE A 113 -10.24 -12.19 1.83
CA ILE A 113 -9.78 -11.06 2.64
C ILE A 113 -10.99 -10.26 3.09
N GLY A 114 -11.17 -10.13 4.40
CA GLY A 114 -12.21 -9.32 5.01
C GLY A 114 -11.76 -7.87 5.23
N ASN A 115 -12.71 -6.95 5.24
CA ASN A 115 -12.51 -5.56 5.60
C ASN A 115 -13.77 -5.00 6.25
N VAL A 116 -13.59 -4.00 7.11
CA VAL A 116 -14.67 -3.17 7.65
C VAL A 116 -14.28 -1.72 7.48
N GLU A 117 -15.16 -0.96 6.83
CA GLU A 117 -14.88 0.42 6.42
C GLU A 117 -16.08 1.33 6.76
N ALA A 118 -15.84 2.62 6.91
CA ALA A 118 -16.90 3.61 7.09
C ALA A 118 -17.41 4.10 5.73
N TYR A 119 -18.24 3.33 5.05
CA TYR A 119 -18.87 3.77 3.80
C TYR A 119 -20.02 4.76 4.05
N SER A 120 -20.55 4.79 5.26
CA SER A 120 -21.57 5.73 5.72
C SER A 120 -21.17 6.43 7.02
N GLY A 121 -21.99 7.39 7.50
CA GLY A 121 -21.77 8.06 8.77
C GLY A 121 -20.72 9.18 8.74
N PRO A 122 -20.27 9.66 9.92
CA PRO A 122 -19.45 10.87 10.04
C PRO A 122 -18.04 10.74 9.47
N ALA A 123 -17.54 9.52 9.33
CA ALA A 123 -16.22 9.22 8.78
C ALA A 123 -16.27 8.71 7.31
N SER A 124 -17.41 8.86 6.62
CA SER A 124 -17.62 8.31 5.27
C SER A 124 -16.68 8.87 4.19
N ALA A 125 -15.98 9.96 4.47
CA ALA A 125 -14.90 10.45 3.59
C ALA A 125 -13.78 9.42 3.40
N TYR A 126 -13.58 8.52 4.36
CA TYR A 126 -12.59 7.45 4.26
C TYR A 126 -13.06 6.24 3.43
N GLY A 127 -14.36 6.08 3.17
CA GLY A 127 -14.90 4.92 2.45
C GLY A 127 -14.33 4.71 1.04
N VAL A 128 -13.63 5.69 0.49
CA VAL A 128 -12.88 5.55 -0.76
C VAL A 128 -11.67 4.61 -0.61
N ILE A 129 -11.14 4.43 0.61
CA ILE A 129 -10.03 3.52 0.90
C ILE A 129 -10.42 2.09 0.49
N GLY A 130 -11.48 1.55 1.09
CA GLY A 130 -11.94 0.19 0.80
C GLY A 130 -12.34 -0.02 -0.67
N LYS A 131 -12.91 1.02 -1.32
CA LYS A 131 -13.20 0.98 -2.77
C LYS A 131 -11.93 0.91 -3.62
N THR A 132 -10.87 1.61 -3.20
CA THR A 132 -9.57 1.58 -3.89
C THR A 132 -8.89 0.22 -3.74
N GLU A 133 -8.97 -0.36 -2.56
CA GLU A 133 -8.45 -1.69 -2.27
C GLU A 133 -9.18 -2.77 -3.07
N GLU A 134 -10.51 -2.72 -3.15
CA GLU A 134 -11.33 -3.58 -4.01
C GLU A 134 -10.88 -3.50 -5.48
N ALA A 135 -10.74 -2.27 -5.99
CA ALA A 135 -10.30 -2.02 -7.35
C ALA A 135 -8.86 -2.54 -7.60
N TYR A 136 -7.97 -2.39 -6.60
CA TYR A 136 -6.60 -2.89 -6.68
C TYR A 136 -6.57 -4.42 -6.71
N PHE A 137 -7.31 -5.09 -5.84
CA PHE A 137 -7.40 -6.55 -5.83
C PHE A 137 -8.08 -7.08 -7.10
N LYS A 138 -9.04 -6.35 -7.66
CA LYS A 138 -9.58 -6.67 -8.97
C LYS A 138 -8.51 -6.60 -10.05
N MET A 139 -7.67 -5.57 -10.06
CA MET A 139 -6.52 -5.47 -10.98
C MET A 139 -5.59 -6.67 -10.85
N ILE A 140 -5.24 -7.06 -9.63
CA ILE A 140 -4.40 -8.24 -9.36
C ILE A 140 -5.08 -9.52 -9.88
N ASN A 141 -6.37 -9.65 -9.66
CA ASN A 141 -7.15 -10.79 -10.15
C ASN A 141 -7.20 -10.87 -11.68
N ASP A 142 -7.34 -9.74 -12.37
CA ASP A 142 -7.31 -9.66 -13.83
C ASP A 142 -5.93 -10.06 -14.40
N GLN A 143 -4.86 -9.84 -13.62
CA GLN A 143 -3.48 -10.24 -13.96
C GLN A 143 -3.16 -11.71 -13.60
N GLY A 144 -4.12 -12.50 -13.15
CA GLY A 144 -3.92 -13.92 -12.81
C GLY A 144 -3.93 -14.22 -11.30
N GLY A 145 -4.08 -13.20 -10.45
CA GLY A 145 -4.09 -13.34 -8.99
C GLY A 145 -2.68 -13.48 -8.40
N ILE A 146 -2.60 -13.98 -7.18
CA ILE A 146 -1.34 -14.21 -6.46
C ILE A 146 -1.00 -15.70 -6.51
N ASN A 147 0.05 -16.06 -7.22
CA ASN A 147 0.44 -17.46 -7.43
C ASN A 147 -0.74 -18.33 -7.95
N GLY A 148 -1.55 -17.76 -8.87
CA GLY A 148 -2.73 -18.41 -9.44
C GLY A 148 -4.00 -18.34 -8.58
N ARG A 149 -3.96 -17.75 -7.39
CA ARG A 149 -5.11 -17.59 -6.49
C ARG A 149 -5.76 -16.23 -6.67
N LYS A 150 -7.08 -16.20 -6.77
CA LYS A 150 -7.86 -14.96 -6.79
C LYS A 150 -8.05 -14.43 -5.38
N ILE A 151 -8.00 -13.12 -5.21
CA ILE A 151 -8.40 -12.46 -3.96
C ILE A 151 -9.92 -12.31 -4.00
N ASN A 152 -10.59 -12.86 -3.01
CA ASN A 152 -12.00 -12.63 -2.74
C ASN A 152 -12.11 -11.55 -1.65
N TRP A 153 -12.45 -10.33 -2.06
CA TRP A 153 -12.59 -9.18 -1.19
C TRP A 153 -14.01 -9.09 -0.63
N ILE A 154 -14.14 -9.05 0.69
CA ILE A 154 -15.41 -8.96 1.41
C ILE A 154 -15.34 -7.77 2.36
N SER A 155 -16.01 -6.67 2.02
CA SER A 155 -15.99 -5.44 2.81
C SER A 155 -17.38 -5.06 3.27
N TYR A 156 -17.51 -4.66 4.55
CA TYR A 156 -18.76 -4.27 5.17
C TYR A 156 -18.71 -2.83 5.73
N ASP A 157 -19.86 -2.15 5.69
CA ASP A 157 -20.04 -0.82 6.27
C ASP A 157 -20.33 -0.92 7.77
N ASP A 158 -19.51 -0.28 8.60
CA ASP A 158 -19.78 -0.14 10.04
C ASP A 158 -20.25 1.27 10.44
N GLY A 159 -20.26 2.22 9.50
CA GLY A 159 -20.63 3.62 9.76
C GLY A 159 -19.76 4.30 10.83
N TYR A 160 -18.52 3.79 11.05
CA TYR A 160 -17.61 4.21 12.12
C TYR A 160 -18.18 3.98 13.52
N SER A 161 -18.95 2.91 13.70
CA SER A 161 -19.63 2.57 14.96
C SER A 161 -19.01 1.31 15.58
N PRO A 162 -18.30 1.38 16.72
CA PRO A 162 -17.70 0.21 17.35
C PRO A 162 -18.64 -0.98 17.57
N PRO A 163 -19.91 -0.80 17.98
CA PRO A 163 -20.86 -1.91 18.06
C PRO A 163 -21.12 -2.61 16.72
N LYS A 164 -21.27 -1.85 15.63
CA LYS A 164 -21.42 -2.42 14.29
C LYS A 164 -20.15 -3.09 13.81
N THR A 165 -18.99 -2.52 14.13
CA THR A 165 -17.70 -3.14 13.82
C THR A 165 -17.61 -4.54 14.44
N VAL A 166 -18.01 -4.69 15.71
CA VAL A 166 -18.04 -6.00 16.37
C VAL A 166 -18.96 -6.99 15.65
N GLU A 167 -20.12 -6.55 15.19
CA GLU A 167 -21.05 -7.37 14.41
C GLU A 167 -20.43 -7.81 13.09
N GLN A 168 -19.90 -6.86 12.31
CA GLN A 168 -19.35 -7.15 10.98
C GLN A 168 -18.08 -8.01 11.06
N ILE A 169 -17.21 -7.79 12.03
CA ILE A 169 -16.01 -8.61 12.23
C ILE A 169 -16.37 -10.05 12.62
N ARG A 170 -17.39 -10.24 13.47
CA ARG A 170 -17.86 -11.60 13.77
C ARG A 170 -18.41 -12.28 12.53
N LYS A 171 -19.18 -11.58 11.69
CA LYS A 171 -19.70 -12.10 10.45
C LYS A 171 -18.56 -12.51 9.50
N LEU A 172 -17.56 -11.66 9.30
CA LEU A 172 -16.38 -11.96 8.48
C LEU A 172 -15.63 -13.22 8.95
N ILE A 173 -15.45 -13.36 10.28
CA ILE A 173 -14.65 -14.45 10.85
C ILE A 173 -15.45 -15.74 10.97
N GLU A 174 -16.72 -15.68 11.45
CA GLU A 174 -17.50 -16.87 11.82
C GLU A 174 -18.42 -17.36 10.70
N SER A 175 -18.85 -16.48 9.78
CA SER A 175 -19.78 -16.85 8.69
C SER A 175 -19.10 -16.85 7.32
N ASP A 176 -18.33 -15.81 7.00
CA ASP A 176 -17.66 -15.71 5.71
C ASP A 176 -16.31 -16.47 5.70
N GLU A 177 -15.80 -16.81 6.91
CA GLU A 177 -14.59 -17.59 7.10
C GLU A 177 -13.39 -16.96 6.39
N VAL A 178 -13.16 -15.65 6.60
CA VAL A 178 -12.05 -14.95 5.96
C VAL A 178 -10.70 -15.44 6.47
N PHE A 179 -9.70 -15.39 5.61
CA PHE A 179 -8.33 -15.75 5.95
C PHE A 179 -7.72 -14.75 6.93
N LEU A 180 -7.94 -13.46 6.65
CA LEU A 180 -7.51 -12.33 7.46
C LEU A 180 -8.46 -11.15 7.28
N VAL A 181 -8.38 -10.17 8.18
CA VAL A 181 -8.99 -8.84 8.01
C VAL A 181 -7.88 -7.84 7.71
N PHE A 182 -8.05 -7.08 6.63
CA PHE A 182 -7.06 -6.16 6.10
C PHE A 182 -7.57 -4.73 6.11
N ASN A 183 -6.72 -3.80 6.52
CA ASN A 183 -6.88 -2.34 6.46
C ASN A 183 -8.22 -1.82 7.01
N ALA A 184 -8.79 -2.50 8.00
CA ALA A 184 -10.02 -2.05 8.63
C ALA A 184 -9.82 -0.69 9.34
N LEU A 185 -10.81 0.22 9.16
CA LEU A 185 -10.68 1.63 9.51
C LEU A 185 -10.94 1.93 11.00
N GLY A 186 -10.10 2.77 11.55
CA GLY A 186 -10.40 3.59 12.71
C GLY A 186 -9.92 3.07 14.05
N THR A 187 -9.52 3.99 14.92
CA THR A 187 -8.97 3.64 16.24
C THR A 187 -10.04 3.07 17.18
N PRO A 188 -11.19 3.73 17.41
CA PRO A 188 -12.20 3.21 18.33
C PRO A 188 -12.85 1.91 17.82
N THR A 189 -13.08 1.79 16.52
CA THR A 189 -13.68 0.64 15.87
C THR A 189 -12.77 -0.59 15.99
N GLN A 190 -11.49 -0.45 15.67
CA GLN A 190 -10.54 -1.54 15.69
C GLN A 190 -10.09 -1.92 17.12
N THR A 191 -10.12 -0.95 18.07
CA THR A 191 -9.92 -1.25 19.49
C THR A 191 -11.00 -2.21 20.02
N ALA A 192 -12.25 -2.03 19.61
CA ALA A 192 -13.37 -2.85 20.08
C ALA A 192 -13.23 -4.34 19.71
N VAL A 193 -12.45 -4.66 18.67
CA VAL A 193 -12.32 -6.03 18.14
C VAL A 193 -10.90 -6.61 18.27
N GLN A 194 -9.90 -5.83 18.71
CA GLN A 194 -8.51 -6.27 18.82
C GLN A 194 -8.34 -7.56 19.62
N LYS A 195 -8.94 -7.61 20.83
CA LYS A 195 -8.87 -8.81 21.69
C LYS A 195 -9.53 -10.03 21.03
N TYR A 196 -10.61 -9.81 20.30
CA TYR A 196 -11.32 -10.87 19.60
C TYR A 196 -10.47 -11.47 18.47
N HIS A 197 -9.85 -10.64 17.64
CA HIS A 197 -8.90 -11.08 16.60
C HIS A 197 -7.78 -11.91 17.20
N ASN A 198 -7.14 -11.42 18.26
CA ASN A 198 -6.04 -12.10 18.91
C ASN A 198 -6.47 -13.43 19.56
N ALA A 199 -7.63 -13.49 20.18
CA ALA A 199 -8.18 -14.73 20.74
C ALA A 199 -8.52 -15.78 19.66
N LYS A 200 -9.05 -15.34 18.51
CA LYS A 200 -9.36 -16.20 17.35
C LYS A 200 -8.13 -16.52 16.47
N LYS A 201 -7.00 -15.87 16.70
CA LYS A 201 -5.79 -15.95 15.87
C LYS A 201 -6.08 -15.66 14.39
N VAL A 202 -6.91 -14.65 14.14
CA VAL A 202 -7.20 -14.14 12.80
C VAL A 202 -6.45 -12.82 12.64
N PRO A 203 -5.55 -12.68 11.67
CA PRO A 203 -4.79 -11.45 11.47
C PRO A 203 -5.72 -10.24 11.30
N GLN A 204 -5.45 -9.19 12.06
CA GLN A 204 -5.97 -7.84 11.95
C GLN A 204 -4.83 -6.99 11.42
N LEU A 205 -4.67 -7.00 10.09
CA LEU A 205 -3.40 -6.64 9.46
C LEU A 205 -3.48 -5.31 8.74
N PHE A 206 -2.46 -4.47 8.97
CA PHE A 206 -2.30 -3.16 8.34
C PHE A 206 -3.50 -2.23 8.54
N LEU A 207 -3.93 -2.09 9.79
CA LEU A 207 -5.07 -1.25 10.14
C LEU A 207 -4.95 0.18 9.61
N ALA A 208 -6.06 0.75 9.12
CA ALA A 208 -6.15 2.13 8.70
C ALA A 208 -6.27 3.07 9.91
N THR A 209 -5.23 3.09 10.73
CA THR A 209 -5.09 3.91 11.93
C THR A 209 -3.65 3.87 12.43
N GLY A 210 -3.16 5.02 12.94
CA GLY A 210 -1.80 5.19 13.46
C GLY A 210 -1.70 5.17 14.99
N ALA A 211 -2.71 4.66 15.72
CA ALA A 211 -2.62 4.61 17.17
C ALA A 211 -1.41 3.78 17.61
N SER A 212 -0.60 4.32 18.54
CA SER A 212 0.66 3.72 18.96
C SER A 212 0.53 2.31 19.55
N LYS A 213 -0.65 1.97 20.06
CA LYS A 213 -0.99 0.65 20.60
C LYS A 213 -0.96 -0.50 19.58
N TRP A 214 -0.95 -0.21 18.26
CA TRP A 214 -0.87 -1.24 17.24
C TRP A 214 0.54 -1.81 17.06
N ASN A 215 1.56 -1.15 17.61
CA ASN A 215 2.93 -1.65 17.68
C ASN A 215 3.19 -2.38 19.01
N ASP A 216 2.45 -3.45 19.25
CA ASP A 216 2.58 -4.31 20.43
C ASP A 216 2.57 -5.81 20.02
N PRO A 217 3.62 -6.29 19.36
CA PRO A 217 3.71 -7.70 18.94
C PRO A 217 3.73 -8.69 20.08
N LYS A 218 4.07 -8.26 21.30
CA LYS A 218 4.14 -9.11 22.48
C LYS A 218 2.76 -9.50 22.98
N ASP A 219 1.90 -8.52 23.20
CA ASP A 219 0.58 -8.75 23.81
C ASP A 219 -0.51 -8.95 22.74
N PHE A 220 -0.30 -8.40 21.54
CA PHE A 220 -1.24 -8.48 20.40
C PHE A 220 -0.56 -8.95 19.10
N PRO A 221 0.00 -10.19 19.05
CA PRO A 221 0.77 -10.68 17.91
C PRO A 221 -0.03 -10.85 16.61
N TRP A 222 -1.35 -10.71 16.64
CA TRP A 222 -2.25 -10.81 15.49
C TRP A 222 -2.78 -9.45 15.02
N THR A 223 -2.27 -8.35 15.57
CA THR A 223 -2.68 -6.98 15.20
C THR A 223 -1.48 -6.17 14.76
N MET A 224 -1.57 -5.49 13.59
CA MET A 224 -0.53 -4.60 13.07
C MET A 224 -1.18 -3.38 12.44
N GLY A 225 -0.69 -2.17 12.76
CA GLY A 225 -1.08 -0.93 12.09
C GLY A 225 -0.44 -0.75 10.72
N PHE A 226 -0.84 0.29 9.99
CA PHE A 226 -0.20 0.66 8.73
C PHE A 226 0.31 2.10 8.72
N GLN A 227 -0.49 3.02 9.25
CA GLN A 227 -0.15 4.45 9.27
C GLN A 227 1.00 4.75 10.23
N PRO A 228 1.71 5.87 10.03
CA PRO A 228 2.66 6.37 11.01
C PRO A 228 2.02 6.51 12.40
N SER A 229 2.82 6.30 13.44
CA SER A 229 2.33 6.45 14.81
C SER A 229 1.88 7.89 15.08
N TYR A 230 0.64 8.08 15.49
CA TYR A 230 0.06 9.38 15.87
C TYR A 230 0.89 10.09 16.95
N ARG A 231 1.42 9.32 17.89
CA ARG A 231 2.28 9.86 18.95
C ARG A 231 3.62 10.37 18.40
N VAL A 232 4.17 9.69 17.39
CA VAL A 232 5.40 10.13 16.71
C VAL A 232 5.13 11.38 15.90
N GLU A 233 4.07 11.40 15.10
CA GLU A 233 3.67 12.57 14.31
C GLU A 233 3.43 13.79 15.21
N ALA A 234 2.73 13.60 16.33
CA ALA A 234 2.50 14.65 17.31
C ALA A 234 3.79 15.22 17.90
N ARG A 235 4.80 14.37 18.16
CA ARG A 235 6.13 14.84 18.57
C ARG A 235 6.81 15.66 17.50
N ILE A 236 6.68 15.27 16.23
CA ILE A 236 7.21 16.04 15.09
C ILE A 236 6.55 17.41 15.04
N PHE A 237 5.22 17.48 15.19
CA PHE A 237 4.49 18.75 15.26
C PHE A 237 4.92 19.61 16.46
N GLY A 238 5.06 19.02 17.65
CA GLY A 238 5.53 19.71 18.83
C GLY A 238 6.91 20.33 18.65
N LYS A 239 7.86 19.58 18.06
CA LYS A 239 9.22 20.08 17.76
C LYS A 239 9.18 21.19 16.70
N TYR A 240 8.34 21.06 15.68
CA TYR A 240 8.17 22.11 14.67
C TYR A 240 7.61 23.40 15.29
N ILE A 241 6.56 23.29 16.12
CA ILE A 241 5.95 24.43 16.84
C ILE A 241 7.00 25.13 17.69
N LEU A 242 7.75 24.37 18.49
CA LEU A 242 8.80 24.90 19.35
C LEU A 242 9.89 25.65 18.58
N LYS A 243 10.30 25.14 17.41
CA LYS A 243 11.28 25.78 16.53
C LYS A 243 10.72 27.04 15.87
N ALA A 244 9.48 27.00 15.41
CA ALA A 244 8.87 28.10 14.64
C ALA A 244 8.36 29.23 15.56
N LYS A 245 7.88 28.89 16.78
CA LYS A 245 7.28 29.83 17.75
C LYS A 245 7.64 29.38 19.18
N PRO A 246 8.84 29.69 19.69
CA PRO A 246 9.31 29.21 21.01
C PRO A 246 8.43 29.57 22.20
N ASP A 247 7.69 30.69 22.12
CA ASP A 247 6.81 31.19 23.21
C ASP A 247 5.33 31.06 22.85
N ALA A 248 4.97 30.10 21.97
CA ALA A 248 3.61 29.92 21.48
C ALA A 248 2.60 29.63 22.59
N LYS A 249 1.39 30.14 22.39
CA LYS A 249 0.17 29.70 23.06
C LYS A 249 -0.59 28.75 22.15
N VAL A 250 -0.62 27.48 22.52
CA VAL A 250 -1.19 26.40 21.72
C VAL A 250 -2.60 26.07 22.19
N ALA A 251 -3.55 26.09 21.28
CA ALA A 251 -4.90 25.55 21.46
C ALA A 251 -5.01 24.22 20.68
N ILE A 252 -5.51 23.17 21.32
CA ILE A 252 -5.63 21.83 20.74
C ILE A 252 -7.10 21.46 20.61
N PHE A 253 -7.51 21.04 19.42
CA PHE A 253 -8.81 20.47 19.12
C PHE A 253 -8.64 19.00 18.69
N TYR A 254 -9.31 18.06 19.37
CA TYR A 254 -9.06 16.64 19.17
C TYR A 254 -10.30 15.76 19.33
N ALA A 255 -10.35 14.61 18.65
CA ALA A 255 -11.38 13.60 18.85
C ALA A 255 -11.28 12.99 20.25
N ASN A 256 -12.42 12.84 20.95
CA ASN A 256 -12.47 12.27 22.30
C ASN A 256 -12.39 10.73 22.28
N ASP A 257 -11.37 10.20 21.63
CA ASP A 257 -11.08 8.78 21.58
C ASP A 257 -9.57 8.52 21.66
N ASP A 258 -9.13 7.27 21.49
CA ASP A 258 -7.70 6.92 21.55
C ASP A 258 -6.89 7.56 20.42
N PHE A 259 -7.49 7.91 19.26
CA PHE A 259 -6.83 8.64 18.18
C PHE A 259 -6.41 10.04 18.66
N GLY A 260 -7.35 10.85 19.14
CA GLY A 260 -7.06 12.20 19.59
C GLY A 260 -6.16 12.23 20.82
N LYS A 261 -6.37 11.30 21.77
CA LYS A 261 -5.56 11.20 23.00
C LYS A 261 -4.12 10.80 22.75
N ASP A 262 -3.85 9.97 21.73
CA ASP A 262 -2.49 9.57 21.39
C ASP A 262 -1.66 10.76 20.86
N TYR A 263 -2.28 11.62 20.01
CA TYR A 263 -1.67 12.90 19.62
C TYR A 263 -1.44 13.84 20.79
N LEU A 264 -2.45 13.97 21.68
CA LEU A 264 -2.32 14.83 22.84
C LEU A 264 -1.14 14.42 23.72
N VAL A 265 -0.95 13.12 23.95
CA VAL A 265 0.22 12.58 24.67
C VAL A 265 1.52 12.98 23.96
N GLY A 266 1.62 12.74 22.65
CA GLY A 266 2.84 13.04 21.88
C GLY A 266 3.18 14.53 21.86
N LEU A 267 2.19 15.41 21.75
CA LEU A 267 2.39 16.86 21.85
C LEU A 267 2.94 17.27 23.22
N LYS A 268 2.30 16.77 24.31
CA LYS A 268 2.70 17.08 25.70
C LYS A 268 4.12 16.59 26.00
N GLU A 269 4.52 15.45 25.49
CA GLU A 269 5.90 14.95 25.68
C GLU A 269 6.97 15.94 25.25
N VAL A 270 6.67 16.79 24.25
CA VAL A 270 7.59 17.81 23.73
C VAL A 270 7.30 19.17 24.35
N LEU A 271 6.03 19.60 24.37
CA LEU A 271 5.67 20.98 24.72
C LEU A 271 5.71 21.26 26.22
N ASP A 272 5.34 20.30 27.08
CA ASP A 272 5.36 20.50 28.55
C ASP A 272 6.75 20.73 29.12
N LYS A 273 7.80 20.39 28.36
CA LYS A 273 9.21 20.59 28.74
C LYS A 273 9.82 21.86 28.15
N SER A 274 8.99 22.76 27.60
CA SER A 274 9.41 23.93 26.85
C SER A 274 8.80 25.24 27.37
N SER A 275 9.11 26.36 26.72
CA SER A 275 8.47 27.65 26.97
C SER A 275 7.07 27.77 26.36
N VAL A 276 6.73 26.90 25.41
CA VAL A 276 5.40 26.84 24.78
C VAL A 276 4.34 26.45 25.81
N LYS A 277 3.17 27.08 25.75
CA LYS A 277 2.07 26.84 26.67
C LYS A 277 0.85 26.28 25.96
N ILE A 278 0.39 25.11 26.36
CA ILE A 278 -0.92 24.62 25.97
C ILE A 278 -1.95 25.39 26.82
N VAL A 279 -2.69 26.30 26.18
CA VAL A 279 -3.62 27.21 26.86
C VAL A 279 -5.05 26.68 26.86
N ALA A 280 -5.40 25.77 25.96
CA ALA A 280 -6.70 25.09 25.93
C ALA A 280 -6.65 23.77 25.17
N GLU A 281 -7.50 22.86 25.61
CA GLU A 281 -7.77 21.58 25.01
C GLU A 281 -9.28 21.40 24.91
N GLU A 282 -9.83 21.30 23.70
CA GLU A 282 -11.24 21.01 23.45
C GLU A 282 -11.36 19.69 22.67
N SER A 283 -12.14 18.77 23.22
CA SER A 283 -12.44 17.52 22.55
C SER A 283 -13.82 17.55 21.92
N TYR A 284 -14.02 16.75 20.87
CA TYR A 284 -15.31 16.56 20.22
C TYR A 284 -15.66 15.08 20.12
N GLU A 285 -16.96 14.80 20.04
CA GLU A 285 -17.49 13.48 19.73
C GLU A 285 -17.80 13.38 18.22
N THR A 286 -17.51 12.25 17.58
CA THR A 286 -17.78 12.05 16.15
C THR A 286 -19.27 12.12 15.79
N THR A 287 -20.15 12.06 16.78
CA THR A 287 -21.61 12.20 16.65
C THR A 287 -22.10 13.63 16.72
N GLU A 288 -21.25 14.60 17.07
CA GLU A 288 -21.64 16.00 17.14
C GLU A 288 -22.04 16.57 15.76
N PRO A 289 -23.12 17.36 15.69
CA PRO A 289 -23.55 17.96 14.45
C PRO A 289 -22.66 19.15 14.02
N SER A 290 -22.11 19.91 14.99
CA SER A 290 -21.28 21.09 14.79
C SER A 290 -20.26 21.24 15.90
N ILE A 291 -19.08 21.76 15.54
CA ILE A 291 -17.97 22.02 16.47
C ILE A 291 -17.68 23.51 16.65
N ASP A 292 -18.58 24.36 16.21
CA ASP A 292 -18.40 25.83 16.15
C ASP A 292 -18.09 26.43 17.54
N SER A 293 -18.80 25.95 18.58
CA SER A 293 -18.60 26.42 19.97
C SER A 293 -17.19 26.09 20.49
N HIS A 294 -16.64 24.94 20.13
CA HIS A 294 -15.28 24.57 20.51
C HIS A 294 -14.24 25.50 19.88
N ILE A 295 -14.40 25.83 18.60
CA ILE A 295 -13.46 26.72 17.89
C ILE A 295 -13.54 28.15 18.45
N VAL A 296 -14.74 28.63 18.80
CA VAL A 296 -14.89 29.95 19.46
C VAL A 296 -14.16 29.99 20.78
N LYS A 297 -14.36 28.98 21.67
CA LYS A 297 -13.66 28.89 22.95
C LYS A 297 -12.14 28.89 22.79
N LEU A 298 -11.64 28.11 21.82
CA LEU A 298 -10.19 28.02 21.55
C LEU A 298 -9.61 29.36 21.07
N LYS A 299 -10.32 30.07 20.20
CA LYS A 299 -9.93 31.42 19.77
C LYS A 299 -9.88 32.40 20.94
N ASP A 300 -10.86 32.35 21.85
CA ASP A 300 -11.00 33.32 22.95
C ASP A 300 -9.85 33.19 23.98
N THR A 301 -9.08 32.12 23.97
CA THR A 301 -7.85 31.94 24.76
C THR A 301 -6.68 32.82 24.31
N GLY A 302 -6.79 33.44 23.13
CA GLY A 302 -5.71 34.18 22.52
C GLY A 302 -4.54 33.29 22.04
N ALA A 303 -4.82 32.03 21.74
CA ALA A 303 -3.83 31.13 21.16
C ALA A 303 -3.37 31.62 19.78
N ASP A 304 -2.07 31.47 19.50
CA ASP A 304 -1.45 31.83 18.23
C ASP A 304 -0.98 30.60 17.43
N VAL A 305 -1.19 29.41 17.99
CA VAL A 305 -1.06 28.10 17.33
C VAL A 305 -2.33 27.29 17.58
N PHE A 306 -2.87 26.68 16.53
CA PHE A 306 -4.02 25.78 16.58
C PHE A 306 -3.61 24.41 16.05
N VAL A 307 -3.79 23.37 16.86
CA VAL A 307 -3.52 21.98 16.45
C VAL A 307 -4.85 21.26 16.26
N ASN A 308 -5.08 20.79 15.04
CA ASN A 308 -6.31 20.18 14.58
C ASN A 308 -6.15 18.65 14.46
N ILE A 309 -6.61 17.91 15.45
CA ILE A 309 -6.55 16.45 15.51
C ILE A 309 -7.95 15.89 15.32
N SER A 310 -8.44 15.99 14.09
CA SER A 310 -9.82 15.63 13.79
C SER A 310 -9.95 14.86 12.47
N THR A 311 -11.04 14.10 12.35
CA THR A 311 -11.40 13.40 11.12
C THR A 311 -11.86 14.37 10.03
N PRO A 312 -11.88 14.01 8.74
CA PRO A 312 -12.05 14.94 7.62
C PRO A 312 -13.19 15.94 7.72
N LYS A 313 -14.39 15.47 8.12
CA LYS A 313 -15.57 16.35 8.31
C LYS A 313 -15.28 17.48 9.30
N PHE A 314 -14.73 17.13 10.44
CA PHE A 314 -14.50 18.08 11.53
C PHE A 314 -13.26 18.94 11.28
N ALA A 315 -12.26 18.40 10.58
CA ALA A 315 -11.10 19.16 10.13
C ALA A 315 -11.53 20.30 9.19
N ALA A 316 -12.36 19.98 8.20
CA ALA A 316 -12.90 20.98 7.28
C ALA A 316 -13.76 22.05 7.99
N GLN A 317 -14.62 21.63 8.95
CA GLN A 317 -15.43 22.54 9.76
C GLN A 317 -14.55 23.48 10.58
N ALA A 318 -13.49 22.95 11.22
CA ALA A 318 -12.58 23.75 12.05
C ALA A 318 -11.84 24.81 11.22
N ILE A 319 -11.25 24.42 10.07
CA ILE A 319 -10.55 25.37 9.16
C ILE A 319 -11.51 26.47 8.71
N LYS A 320 -12.71 26.09 8.23
CA LYS A 320 -13.73 27.04 7.78
C LYS A 320 -14.12 28.00 8.90
N LYS A 321 -14.38 27.48 10.12
CA LYS A 321 -14.78 28.29 11.26
C LYS A 321 -13.68 29.26 11.71
N ILE A 322 -12.43 28.85 11.68
CA ILE A 322 -11.27 29.71 11.97
C ILE A 322 -11.24 30.91 11.02
N ALA A 323 -11.43 30.66 9.71
CA ALA A 323 -11.48 31.70 8.70
C ALA A 323 -12.67 32.66 8.89
N GLU A 324 -13.89 32.13 9.15
CA GLU A 324 -15.10 32.92 9.46
C GLU A 324 -14.91 33.84 10.67
N LEU A 325 -14.20 33.38 11.69
CA LEU A 325 -13.91 34.16 12.89
C LEU A 325 -12.78 35.19 12.70
N GLY A 326 -12.13 35.25 11.52
CA GLY A 326 -10.94 36.05 11.29
C GLY A 326 -9.75 35.70 12.20
N TRP A 327 -9.77 34.52 12.81
CA TRP A 327 -8.65 34.04 13.62
C TRP A 327 -7.50 33.58 12.72
N LYS A 328 -6.27 33.98 13.04
CA LYS A 328 -5.09 33.71 12.20
C LYS A 328 -3.97 33.02 12.98
N PRO A 329 -4.22 31.83 13.57
CA PRO A 329 -3.16 31.07 14.24
C PRO A 329 -2.29 30.36 13.19
N MET A 330 -1.11 29.94 13.58
CA MET A 330 -0.39 28.90 12.84
C MET A 330 -1.20 27.59 13.01
N GLN A 331 -1.75 27.06 11.91
CA GLN A 331 -2.56 25.84 11.94
C GLN A 331 -1.69 24.62 11.63
N VAL A 332 -1.75 23.60 12.49
CA VAL A 332 -1.12 22.30 12.31
C VAL A 332 -2.19 21.23 12.35
N MET A 333 -2.20 20.30 11.40
CA MET A 333 -3.26 19.31 11.24
C MET A 333 -2.69 17.90 11.06
N THR A 334 -3.39 16.90 11.60
CA THR A 334 -3.09 15.48 11.43
C THR A 334 -3.04 15.04 9.97
N ASP A 335 -2.16 14.09 9.64
CA ASP A 335 -2.00 13.52 8.29
C ASP A 335 -3.26 12.81 7.78
N VAL A 336 -4.07 12.25 8.64
CA VAL A 336 -5.31 11.55 8.25
C VAL A 336 -6.39 12.48 7.69
N SER A 337 -6.21 13.79 7.75
CA SER A 337 -7.18 14.79 7.23
C SER A 337 -6.59 15.71 6.15
N ILE A 338 -5.50 15.31 5.50
CA ILE A 338 -4.82 16.12 4.47
C ILE A 338 -5.47 16.11 3.09
N SER A 339 -6.53 15.32 2.87
CA SER A 339 -7.17 15.21 1.55
C SER A 339 -7.65 16.57 1.02
N ILE A 340 -7.10 17.00 -0.12
CA ILE A 340 -7.53 18.23 -0.78
C ILE A 340 -9.00 18.11 -1.18
N GLY A 341 -9.39 16.96 -1.72
CA GLY A 341 -10.75 16.71 -2.18
C GLY A 341 -11.79 16.64 -1.06
N ALA A 342 -11.45 15.98 0.04
CA ALA A 342 -12.37 15.71 1.14
C ALA A 342 -12.32 16.74 2.28
N VAL A 343 -11.24 17.54 2.40
CA VAL A 343 -11.05 18.49 3.50
C VAL A 343 -10.81 19.91 3.00
N MET A 344 -9.76 20.16 2.20
CA MET A 344 -9.39 21.54 1.84
C MET A 344 -10.42 22.23 0.97
N LYS A 345 -10.96 21.54 -0.05
CA LYS A 345 -12.03 22.09 -0.89
C LYS A 345 -13.32 22.38 -0.13
N PRO A 346 -13.84 21.45 0.72
CA PRO A 346 -14.99 21.72 1.57
C PRO A 346 -14.76 22.84 2.61
N ALA A 347 -13.55 22.97 3.15
CA ALA A 347 -13.18 24.05 4.07
C ALA A 347 -13.08 25.42 3.39
N GLY A 348 -12.77 25.41 2.09
CA GLY A 348 -12.37 26.58 1.29
C GLY A 348 -10.86 26.64 1.10
N LEU A 349 -10.40 26.66 -0.15
CA LEU A 349 -8.96 26.64 -0.46
C LEU A 349 -8.22 27.84 0.16
N GLU A 350 -8.82 29.02 0.12
CA GLU A 350 -8.28 30.23 0.75
C GLU A 350 -8.21 30.13 2.28
N ALA A 351 -9.23 29.52 2.90
CA ALA A 351 -9.26 29.28 4.34
C ALA A 351 -8.20 28.24 4.78
N SER A 352 -7.81 27.37 3.87
CA SER A 352 -6.81 26.32 4.09
C SER A 352 -5.38 26.80 3.86
N GLU A 353 -5.20 27.99 3.28
CA GLU A 353 -3.86 28.52 2.96
C GLU A 353 -2.97 28.62 4.20
N GLY A 354 -1.77 28.07 4.12
CA GLY A 354 -0.81 28.06 5.22
C GLY A 354 -0.96 26.94 6.24
N VAL A 355 -1.97 26.07 6.15
CA VAL A 355 -2.11 24.91 7.04
C VAL A 355 -0.90 24.00 6.89
N LEU A 356 -0.34 23.57 8.02
CA LEU A 356 0.80 22.67 8.12
C LEU A 356 0.34 21.24 8.42
N SER A 357 1.05 20.27 7.90
CA SER A 357 0.90 18.85 8.24
C SER A 357 2.22 18.11 8.00
N ALA A 358 2.18 16.79 8.12
CA ALA A 358 3.23 15.91 7.66
C ALA A 358 2.63 14.82 6.77
N GLY A 359 3.44 14.24 5.87
CA GLY A 359 2.96 13.21 4.98
C GLY A 359 4.07 12.21 4.62
N TYR A 360 3.64 11.04 4.17
CA TYR A 360 4.51 9.97 3.69
C TYR A 360 4.14 9.49 2.28
N LEU A 361 2.99 9.95 1.77
CA LEU A 361 2.46 9.61 0.45
C LEU A 361 2.53 10.83 -0.49
N LYS A 362 2.73 10.56 -1.77
CA LYS A 362 2.66 11.55 -2.85
C LYS A 362 1.20 11.98 -3.05
N ASP A 363 0.97 13.24 -3.35
CA ASP A 363 -0.35 13.73 -3.76
C ASP A 363 -0.52 13.53 -5.28
N ALA A 364 -1.58 12.82 -5.69
CA ALA A 364 -1.84 12.53 -7.10
C ALA A 364 -2.22 13.76 -7.91
N SER A 365 -2.66 14.83 -7.26
CA SER A 365 -2.98 16.11 -7.92
C SER A 365 -1.79 17.05 -8.07
N ASP A 366 -0.64 16.74 -7.44
CA ASP A 366 0.55 17.58 -7.48
C ASP A 366 1.37 17.34 -8.75
N PRO A 367 1.57 18.39 -9.59
CA PRO A 367 2.33 18.30 -10.82
C PRO A 367 3.78 17.85 -10.68
N GLN A 368 4.40 17.98 -9.50
CA GLN A 368 5.78 17.54 -9.28
C GLN A 368 5.94 16.04 -9.55
N TRP A 369 4.89 15.25 -9.33
CA TRP A 369 4.89 13.80 -9.52
C TRP A 369 4.52 13.33 -10.93
N LYS A 370 4.24 14.25 -11.85
CA LYS A 370 3.80 13.92 -13.23
C LYS A 370 4.72 12.95 -13.97
N ASN A 371 6.02 13.03 -13.71
CA ASN A 371 7.02 12.19 -14.36
C ASN A 371 7.50 11.02 -13.46
N ASP A 372 6.97 10.90 -12.24
CA ASP A 372 7.31 9.80 -11.32
C ASP A 372 6.70 8.48 -11.81
N GLU A 373 7.52 7.44 -11.90
CA GLU A 373 7.09 6.13 -12.45
C GLU A 373 6.04 5.44 -11.57
N GLY A 374 6.12 5.60 -10.25
CA GLY A 374 5.13 5.07 -9.31
C GLY A 374 3.78 5.77 -9.50
N MET A 375 3.79 7.10 -9.62
CA MET A 375 2.56 7.86 -9.87
C MET A 375 1.96 7.60 -11.24
N LYS A 376 2.77 7.37 -12.28
CA LYS A 376 2.25 6.93 -13.59
C LYS A 376 1.49 5.60 -13.49
N LYS A 377 2.00 4.63 -12.72
CA LYS A 377 1.31 3.36 -12.47
C LYS A 377 0.00 3.56 -11.72
N PHE A 378 0.03 4.40 -10.67
CA PHE A 378 -1.17 4.76 -9.93
C PHE A 378 -2.22 5.43 -10.84
N MET A 379 -1.82 6.39 -11.68
CA MET A 379 -2.72 7.08 -12.61
C MET A 379 -3.35 6.12 -13.62
N ALA A 380 -2.55 5.21 -14.20
CA ALA A 380 -3.06 4.17 -15.10
C ALA A 380 -4.02 3.19 -14.40
N PHE A 381 -3.76 2.86 -13.14
CA PHE A 381 -4.67 2.10 -12.30
C PHE A 381 -5.99 2.85 -12.08
N ALA A 382 -5.92 4.12 -11.65
CA ALA A 382 -7.10 4.92 -11.36
C ALA A 382 -7.98 5.11 -12.62
N GLU A 383 -7.36 5.40 -13.76
CA GLU A 383 -8.08 5.54 -15.05
C GLU A 383 -8.84 4.26 -15.42
N LYS A 384 -8.21 3.10 -15.26
CA LYS A 384 -8.79 1.82 -15.71
C LYS A 384 -9.76 1.21 -14.71
N TYR A 385 -9.45 1.25 -13.42
CA TYR A 385 -10.17 0.50 -12.38
C TYR A 385 -11.04 1.36 -11.48
N MET A 386 -10.84 2.69 -11.50
CA MET A 386 -11.63 3.66 -10.74
C MET A 386 -12.02 4.88 -11.61
N PRO A 387 -12.66 4.67 -12.78
CA PRO A 387 -12.99 5.76 -13.69
C PRO A 387 -13.86 6.81 -12.99
N GLY A 388 -13.47 8.09 -13.11
CA GLY A 388 -14.17 9.21 -12.46
C GLY A 388 -13.82 9.43 -10.99
N ALA A 389 -12.85 8.71 -10.42
CA ALA A 389 -12.38 8.97 -9.06
C ALA A 389 -11.79 10.38 -8.93
N ASN A 390 -12.01 10.99 -7.77
CA ASN A 390 -11.46 12.31 -7.45
C ASN A 390 -9.96 12.20 -7.08
N LEU A 391 -9.08 12.43 -8.04
CA LEU A 391 -7.63 12.30 -7.85
C LEU A 391 -7.04 13.27 -6.80
N SER A 392 -7.78 14.29 -6.38
CA SER A 392 -7.37 15.15 -5.26
C SER A 392 -7.73 14.59 -3.87
N ASP A 393 -8.26 13.35 -3.82
CA ASP A 393 -8.50 12.64 -2.56
C ASP A 393 -7.31 11.77 -2.20
N ALA A 394 -6.56 12.18 -1.17
CA ALA A 394 -5.38 11.46 -0.69
C ALA A 394 -5.67 10.01 -0.25
N ASN A 395 -6.91 9.72 0.13
CA ASN A 395 -7.32 8.38 0.54
C ASN A 395 -7.27 7.34 -0.60
N LEU A 396 -7.37 7.77 -1.87
CA LEU A 396 -7.13 6.91 -3.03
C LEU A 396 -5.69 6.39 -3.06
N VAL A 397 -4.75 7.30 -2.87
CA VAL A 397 -3.32 6.99 -2.88
C VAL A 397 -2.96 6.09 -1.69
N TYR A 398 -3.59 6.34 -0.53
CA TYR A 398 -3.44 5.53 0.67
C TYR A 398 -3.92 4.08 0.44
N GLY A 399 -5.15 3.88 -0.01
CA GLY A 399 -5.69 2.54 -0.27
C GLY A 399 -4.88 1.76 -1.29
N TYR A 400 -4.35 2.44 -2.32
CA TYR A 400 -3.43 1.83 -3.30
C TYR A 400 -2.13 1.34 -2.65
N ALA A 401 -1.48 2.18 -1.81
CA ALA A 401 -0.24 1.81 -1.13
C ALA A 401 -0.42 0.66 -0.15
N ALA A 402 -1.52 0.68 0.63
CA ALA A 402 -1.86 -0.37 1.57
C ALA A 402 -2.12 -1.70 0.85
N ALA A 403 -2.94 -1.69 -0.21
CA ALA A 403 -3.22 -2.89 -1.01
C ALA A 403 -1.96 -3.45 -1.70
N GLN A 404 -1.08 -2.59 -2.21
CA GLN A 404 0.21 -3.00 -2.78
C GLN A 404 1.08 -3.69 -1.74
N THR A 405 1.09 -3.19 -0.49
CA THR A 405 1.83 -3.79 0.61
C THR A 405 1.25 -5.17 1.00
N MET A 406 -0.07 -5.30 1.04
CA MET A 406 -0.72 -6.59 1.31
C MET A 406 -0.39 -7.62 0.24
N VAL A 407 -0.43 -7.23 -1.04
CA VAL A 407 -0.05 -8.11 -2.16
C VAL A 407 1.41 -8.54 -2.05
N GLN A 408 2.31 -7.68 -1.60
CA GLN A 408 3.72 -8.03 -1.35
C GLN A 408 3.83 -9.12 -0.26
N VAL A 409 3.12 -8.95 0.85
CA VAL A 409 3.10 -9.95 1.94
C VAL A 409 2.56 -11.30 1.47
N LEU A 410 1.47 -11.32 0.71
CA LEU A 410 0.89 -12.55 0.18
C LEU A 410 1.81 -13.24 -0.83
N LYS A 411 2.53 -12.48 -1.67
CA LYS A 411 3.55 -13.02 -2.57
C LYS A 411 4.70 -13.66 -1.80
N GLN A 412 5.15 -13.04 -0.71
CA GLN A 412 6.19 -13.59 0.17
C GLN A 412 5.73 -14.85 0.91
N ALA A 413 4.45 -14.93 1.29
CA ALA A 413 3.88 -16.10 1.93
C ALA A 413 3.87 -17.34 1.01
N GLY A 414 3.80 -17.13 -0.30
CA GLY A 414 3.88 -18.20 -1.30
C GLY A 414 2.77 -19.23 -1.18
N ASP A 415 3.15 -20.50 -1.08
CA ASP A 415 2.23 -21.62 -0.93
C ASP A 415 1.94 -21.99 0.54
N ASN A 416 2.57 -21.28 1.48
CA ASN A 416 2.29 -21.41 2.91
C ASN A 416 1.35 -20.28 3.35
N LEU A 417 0.06 -20.41 3.04
CA LEU A 417 -0.99 -19.49 3.46
C LEU A 417 -1.61 -19.93 4.80
N THR A 418 -0.75 -20.06 5.81
CA THR A 418 -1.19 -20.09 7.20
C THR A 418 -1.21 -18.67 7.75
N ARG A 419 -2.13 -18.37 8.65
CA ARG A 419 -2.25 -17.05 9.30
C ARG A 419 -0.97 -16.66 10.02
N GLU A 420 -0.32 -17.64 10.67
CA GLU A 420 0.96 -17.45 11.34
C GLU A 420 2.07 -17.04 10.35
N ASN A 421 2.16 -17.70 9.19
CA ASN A 421 3.16 -17.34 8.20
C ASN A 421 2.88 -15.97 7.58
N VAL A 422 1.62 -15.59 7.33
CA VAL A 422 1.29 -14.26 6.81
C VAL A 422 1.67 -13.17 7.82
N MET A 423 1.40 -13.35 9.12
CA MET A 423 1.89 -12.42 10.15
C MET A 423 3.41 -12.35 10.17
N LYS A 424 4.10 -13.49 10.04
CA LYS A 424 5.56 -13.52 9.94
C LYS A 424 6.09 -12.75 8.71
N GLN A 425 5.44 -12.91 7.55
CA GLN A 425 5.83 -12.17 6.34
C GLN A 425 5.54 -10.67 6.49
N ALA A 426 4.40 -10.30 7.07
CA ALA A 426 4.09 -8.90 7.38
C ALA A 426 5.10 -8.28 8.36
N ALA A 427 5.61 -9.07 9.33
CA ALA A 427 6.65 -8.67 10.27
C ALA A 427 8.09 -8.87 9.74
N SER A 428 8.27 -8.91 8.42
CA SER A 428 9.60 -9.09 7.80
C SER A 428 9.77 -8.28 6.52
N LEU A 429 8.98 -7.25 6.35
CA LEU A 429 9.14 -6.28 5.25
C LEU A 429 10.46 -5.54 5.45
N LYS A 430 11.23 -5.43 4.38
CA LYS A 430 12.52 -4.74 4.40
C LYS A 430 12.66 -3.84 3.18
N ASP A 431 12.89 -2.57 3.43
CA ASP A 431 13.08 -1.53 2.41
C ASP A 431 12.00 -1.55 1.31
N PHE A 432 10.79 -1.98 1.66
CA PHE A 432 9.70 -2.03 0.69
C PHE A 432 9.18 -0.63 0.40
N THR A 433 9.08 -0.28 -0.87
CA THR A 433 8.63 1.04 -1.34
C THR A 433 7.44 0.89 -2.26
N PRO A 434 6.20 0.99 -1.75
CA PRO A 434 5.03 1.18 -2.58
C PRO A 434 5.18 2.33 -3.58
N ASP A 435 4.58 2.21 -4.74
CA ASP A 435 4.70 3.17 -5.85
C ASP A 435 4.41 4.63 -5.45
N THR A 436 3.56 4.82 -4.45
CA THR A 436 3.06 6.14 -4.04
C THR A 436 3.71 6.71 -2.78
N LEU A 437 4.70 6.04 -2.19
CA LEU A 437 5.48 6.64 -1.10
C LEU A 437 6.34 7.81 -1.59
N ILE A 438 6.50 8.83 -0.74
CA ILE A 438 7.46 9.90 -0.98
C ILE A 438 8.87 9.30 -1.08
N PRO A 439 9.68 9.70 -2.10
CA PRO A 439 11.03 9.18 -2.29
C PRO A 439 11.89 9.32 -1.04
N GLY A 440 12.51 8.22 -0.62
CA GLY A 440 13.33 8.14 0.60
C GLY A 440 12.59 7.53 1.80
N ILE A 441 11.25 7.50 1.79
CA ILE A 441 10.44 6.80 2.78
C ILE A 441 10.32 5.32 2.39
N ARG A 442 10.38 4.43 3.38
CA ARG A 442 10.36 2.98 3.19
C ARG A 442 9.52 2.29 4.25
N ILE A 443 8.95 1.16 3.89
CA ILE A 443 8.27 0.27 4.82
C ILE A 443 9.26 -0.77 5.33
N ASN A 444 9.40 -0.82 6.65
CA ASN A 444 10.19 -1.80 7.36
C ASN A 444 9.37 -2.33 8.54
N THR A 445 9.49 -3.63 8.81
CA THR A 445 8.88 -4.28 9.97
C THR A 445 9.80 -5.34 10.53
N SER A 446 9.61 -5.71 11.80
CA SER A 446 10.33 -6.82 12.40
C SER A 446 9.44 -7.60 13.37
N ALA A 447 9.92 -8.70 13.90
CA ALA A 447 9.19 -9.48 14.90
C ALA A 447 8.92 -8.72 16.21
N THR A 448 9.64 -7.62 16.45
CA THR A 448 9.52 -6.78 17.64
C THR A 448 9.03 -5.37 17.31
N ASP A 449 8.77 -5.09 16.02
CA ASP A 449 8.33 -3.78 15.55
C ASP A 449 7.27 -3.92 14.45
N PHE A 450 6.04 -3.59 14.79
CA PHE A 450 4.84 -3.64 13.94
C PHE A 450 4.43 -2.26 13.40
N ALA A 451 5.38 -1.31 13.32
CA ALA A 451 5.17 0.02 12.74
C ALA A 451 5.75 0.09 11.31
N PRO A 452 4.97 -0.18 10.25
CA PRO A 452 5.48 -0.26 8.88
C PRO A 452 6.03 1.07 8.37
N VAL A 453 5.41 2.20 8.72
CA VAL A 453 5.79 3.53 8.28
C VAL A 453 6.23 4.36 9.48
N GLU A 454 7.52 4.69 9.54
CA GLU A 454 8.12 5.46 10.64
C GLU A 454 8.76 6.77 10.17
N GLN A 455 8.53 7.14 8.94
CA GLN A 455 9.13 8.31 8.32
C GLN A 455 8.06 9.23 7.75
N LEU A 456 8.21 10.54 8.03
CA LEU A 456 7.33 11.60 7.57
C LEU A 456 8.13 12.75 7.00
N LYS A 457 7.49 13.56 6.17
CA LYS A 457 8.04 14.83 5.69
C LYS A 457 7.03 15.94 5.93
N MET A 458 7.50 17.08 6.48
CA MET A 458 6.63 18.24 6.69
C MET A 458 6.13 18.78 5.36
N MET A 459 4.89 19.29 5.39
CA MET A 459 4.25 19.93 4.25
C MET A 459 3.39 21.11 4.68
N GLN A 460 3.18 22.05 3.76
CA GLN A 460 2.34 23.22 3.94
C GLN A 460 1.40 23.36 2.77
N PHE A 461 0.13 23.62 3.04
CA PHE A 461 -0.86 23.88 2.01
C PHE A 461 -0.69 25.29 1.43
N LYS A 462 -0.39 25.39 0.13
CA LYS A 462 -0.17 26.63 -0.60
C LYS A 462 -0.68 26.54 -2.01
N ASN A 463 -1.30 27.62 -2.48
CA ASN A 463 -1.79 27.73 -3.86
C ASN A 463 -2.64 26.51 -4.29
N GLY A 464 -3.41 25.95 -3.36
CA GLY A 464 -4.29 24.81 -3.63
C GLY A 464 -3.60 23.43 -3.65
N GLN A 465 -2.34 23.34 -3.22
CA GLN A 465 -1.52 22.13 -3.21
C GLN A 465 -0.72 21.97 -1.92
N TRP A 466 -0.24 20.76 -1.65
CA TRP A 466 0.69 20.49 -0.57
C TRP A 466 2.13 20.65 -1.05
N GLU A 467 2.86 21.62 -0.52
CA GLU A 467 4.29 21.81 -0.74
C GLU A 467 5.10 21.10 0.35
N LEU A 468 5.89 20.11 -0.05
CA LEU A 468 6.81 19.41 0.84
C LEU A 468 8.01 20.30 1.17
N PHE A 469 8.45 20.32 2.43
CA PHE A 469 9.62 21.07 2.86
C PHE A 469 10.42 20.33 3.95
N GLY A 470 11.67 20.77 4.15
CA GLY A 470 12.58 20.16 5.12
C GLY A 470 13.03 18.75 4.73
N ASP A 471 13.72 18.10 5.66
CA ASP A 471 14.21 16.74 5.51
C ASP A 471 13.13 15.71 5.90
N ILE A 472 13.34 14.44 5.53
CA ILE A 472 12.57 13.34 6.07
C ILE A 472 12.91 13.18 7.55
N ILE A 473 11.88 13.06 8.38
CA ILE A 473 11.98 12.90 9.83
C ILE A 473 11.59 11.47 10.17
N SER A 474 12.45 10.72 10.84
CA SER A 474 12.14 9.37 11.32
C SER A 474 11.66 9.37 12.77
N ALA A 475 10.99 8.30 13.18
CA ALA A 475 10.59 8.06 14.57
C ALA A 475 11.81 8.10 15.52
N GLU A 476 12.95 7.54 15.09
CA GLU A 476 14.19 7.51 15.85
C GLU A 476 14.83 8.91 16.02
N THR A 477 14.76 9.75 14.97
CA THR A 477 15.35 11.11 14.98
C THR A 477 14.35 12.18 15.37
N GLY A 478 13.07 11.94 15.15
CA GLY A 478 11.96 12.85 15.46
C GLY A 478 11.26 12.53 16.80
N GLY A 479 11.46 11.31 17.31
CA GLY A 479 10.85 10.80 18.53
C GLY A 479 11.46 11.32 19.83
#